data_b6326e6ce5b1c51c58c911a5f33fdd86
#
_entry.id   b6326e6ce5b1c51c58c911a5f33fdd86
#
_cell.length_a   1.000
_cell.length_b   1.000
_cell.length_c   1.000
_cell.angle_alpha   90.00
_cell.angle_beta   90.00
_cell.angle_gamma   90.00
#
_symmetry.space_group_name_H-M   'P 1'
#
loop_
_entity.id
_entity.type
_entity.pdbx_description
1 polymer ?
#
loop_
_entity_poly.entity_id
_entity_poly.type
_entity_poly.pdbx_seq_one_letter_code
_entity_poly.pdbx_strand_id
1 'polypeptide(L)'
;GLVNGKNIWRNHYEKTVQEVKDLEAKGISVVLSTSCSLLHVPYTLVGENKLSEEVKRHFSFAIEKLEELLDLKELLSGKAKPEVLEANKALFATARPNSEDKSVKDRCAAITDADYTRLPVFEEREKLQKEEFKLPLFPTTTIGSFPQSADVRANRTAFKKGEKTKEEYIAF
;
A
#
# COMPACT_ATOMS: atom_id res chain seq x y z
N GLY A 1 7.43 9.34 10.48
CA GLY A 1 6.42 9.83 9.70
C GLY A 1 5.00 9.44 10.06
N LEU A 2 4.36 10.22 10.94
CA LEU A 2 2.94 9.98 11.29
C LEU A 2 1.99 10.30 10.13
N VAL A 3 2.34 11.23 9.25
CA VAL A 3 1.61 11.47 7.99
C VAL A 3 2.21 10.58 6.90
N ASN A 4 1.48 9.56 6.49
CA ASN A 4 1.98 8.56 5.55
C ASN A 4 2.02 9.10 4.12
N GLY A 5 3.22 9.23 3.53
CA GLY A 5 3.44 9.72 2.18
C GLY A 5 3.32 8.68 1.06
N LYS A 6 3.06 7.41 1.38
CA LYS A 6 2.91 6.32 0.39
C LYS A 6 1.47 5.89 0.13
N ASN A 7 0.56 6.16 1.07
CA ASN A 7 -0.84 5.83 0.91
C ASN A 7 -1.69 7.08 0.64
N ILE A 8 -2.90 6.86 0.17
CA ILE A 8 -3.84 7.91 -0.18
C ILE A 8 -4.87 8.20 0.92
N TRP A 9 -4.68 7.62 2.11
CA TRP A 9 -5.65 7.73 3.20
C TRP A 9 -5.41 8.96 4.05
N ARG A 10 -6.50 9.56 4.53
CA ARG A 10 -6.47 10.67 5.46
C ARG A 10 -5.89 10.27 6.80
N ASN A 11 -5.15 11.18 7.42
CA ASN A 11 -4.55 10.99 8.73
C ASN A 11 -5.61 11.02 9.86
N HIS A 12 -5.43 10.19 10.87
CA HIS A 12 -6.25 10.18 12.07
C HIS A 12 -5.67 11.19 13.08
N TYR A 13 -6.22 12.40 13.11
CA TYR A 13 -5.65 13.52 13.88
C TYR A 13 -5.57 13.25 15.38
N GLU A 14 -6.64 12.75 15.99
CA GLU A 14 -6.64 12.46 17.42
C GLU A 14 -5.53 11.51 17.83
N LYS A 15 -5.36 10.42 17.08
CA LYS A 15 -4.30 9.44 17.32
C LYS A 15 -2.92 10.07 17.14
N THR A 16 -2.70 10.81 16.05
CA THR A 16 -1.42 11.47 15.76
C THR A 16 -1.07 12.51 16.80
N VAL A 17 -2.03 13.34 17.22
CA VAL A 17 -1.83 14.34 18.28
C VAL A 17 -1.48 13.68 19.60
N GLN A 18 -2.15 12.58 19.95
CA GLN A 18 -1.84 11.86 21.19
C GLN A 18 -0.43 11.27 21.16
N GLU A 19 -0.02 10.64 20.07
CA GLU A 19 1.34 10.10 19.91
C GLU A 19 2.41 11.17 20.05
N VAL A 20 2.19 12.36 19.48
CA VAL A 20 3.12 13.50 19.62
C VAL A 20 3.20 13.95 21.07
N LYS A 21 2.05 14.16 21.74
CA LYS A 21 2.02 14.58 23.16
C LYS A 21 2.71 13.57 24.09
N ASP A 22 2.55 12.28 23.82
CA ASP A 22 3.20 11.21 24.58
C ASP A 22 4.73 11.24 24.42
N LEU A 23 5.23 11.64 23.24
CA LEU A 23 6.66 11.84 23.01
C LEU A 23 7.18 13.11 23.71
N GLU A 24 6.44 14.21 23.59
CA GLU A 24 6.80 15.48 24.25
C GLU A 24 6.79 15.35 25.77
N ALA A 25 5.85 14.60 26.34
CA ALA A 25 5.82 14.28 27.79
C ALA A 25 7.05 13.52 28.27
N LYS A 26 7.75 12.81 27.36
CA LYS A 26 9.02 12.15 27.62
C LYS A 26 10.25 13.06 27.40
N GLY A 27 10.02 14.36 27.15
CA GLY A 27 11.07 15.33 26.86
C GLY A 27 11.65 15.28 25.46
N ILE A 28 10.97 14.61 24.51
CA ILE A 28 11.42 14.48 23.13
C ILE A 28 10.85 15.63 22.31
N SER A 29 11.72 16.40 21.67
CA SER A 29 11.30 17.43 20.71
C SER A 29 10.86 16.78 19.40
N VAL A 30 9.66 17.09 18.93
CA VAL A 30 9.05 16.45 17.75
C VAL A 30 8.96 17.41 16.57
N VAL A 31 9.37 16.96 15.40
CA VAL A 31 9.14 17.64 14.12
C VAL A 31 8.24 16.76 13.25
N LEU A 32 7.10 17.29 12.84
CA LEU A 32 6.16 16.60 11.97
C LEU A 32 6.57 16.71 10.50
N SER A 33 6.56 15.59 9.81
CA SER A 33 6.77 15.51 8.37
C SER A 33 6.00 14.34 7.76
N THR A 34 5.91 14.30 6.44
CA THR A 34 5.47 13.08 5.74
C THR A 34 6.51 11.96 5.91
N SER A 35 6.08 10.71 5.91
CA SER A 35 6.96 9.55 6.09
C SER A 35 7.98 9.36 4.95
N CYS A 36 7.67 9.90 3.77
CA CYS A 36 8.52 9.91 2.59
C CYS A 36 8.04 10.99 1.60
N SER A 37 8.71 11.10 0.46
CA SER A 37 8.33 12.02 -0.62
C SER A 37 6.88 11.80 -1.08
N LEU A 38 6.12 12.88 -1.26
CA LEU A 38 4.76 12.87 -1.79
C LEU A 38 4.66 12.56 -3.29
N LEU A 39 5.78 12.33 -3.96
CA LEU A 39 5.80 11.82 -5.35
C LEU A 39 5.15 10.43 -5.52
N HIS A 40 4.93 9.72 -4.41
CA HIS A 40 4.30 8.39 -4.40
C HIS A 40 2.78 8.41 -4.39
N VAL A 41 2.16 9.57 -4.26
CA VAL A 41 0.70 9.75 -4.22
C VAL A 41 0.26 10.72 -5.33
N PRO A 42 -1.02 10.68 -5.77
CA PRO A 42 -1.54 11.65 -6.73
C PRO A 42 -1.42 13.09 -6.19
N TYR A 43 -1.47 14.08 -7.09
CA TYR A 43 -1.22 15.47 -6.75
C TYR A 43 -2.29 16.08 -5.84
N THR A 44 -3.57 16.02 -6.24
CA THR A 44 -4.70 16.59 -5.48
C THR A 44 -6.02 15.92 -5.83
N LEU A 45 -6.97 15.95 -4.90
CA LEU A 45 -8.36 15.51 -5.10
C LEU A 45 -9.18 16.45 -5.98
N VAL A 46 -8.67 17.66 -6.23
CA VAL A 46 -9.32 18.62 -7.14
C VAL A 46 -9.34 18.03 -8.55
N GLY A 47 -10.55 17.89 -9.11
CA GLY A 47 -10.71 17.28 -10.44
C GLY A 47 -11.03 15.79 -10.44
N GLU A 48 -11.04 15.12 -9.30
CA GLU A 48 -11.49 13.72 -9.17
C GLU A 48 -13.01 13.59 -9.29
N ASN A 49 -13.52 13.78 -10.51
CA ASN A 49 -14.98 13.86 -10.78
C ASN A 49 -15.68 12.50 -10.81
N LYS A 50 -14.93 11.39 -10.84
CA LYS A 50 -15.48 10.02 -10.88
C LYS A 50 -15.70 9.43 -9.48
N LEU A 51 -15.16 10.05 -8.46
CA LEU A 51 -15.31 9.61 -7.07
C LEU A 51 -16.46 10.36 -6.41
N SER A 52 -17.28 9.66 -5.63
CA SER A 52 -18.29 10.30 -4.79
C SER A 52 -17.63 11.10 -3.67
N GLU A 53 -18.30 12.14 -3.19
CA GLU A 53 -17.81 12.95 -2.06
C GLU A 53 -17.65 12.11 -0.78
N GLU A 54 -18.49 11.11 -0.60
CA GLU A 54 -18.38 10.17 0.51
C GLU A 54 -17.06 9.39 0.49
N VAL A 55 -16.58 8.99 -0.68
CA VAL A 55 -15.29 8.31 -0.86
C VAL A 55 -14.13 9.30 -0.74
N LYS A 56 -14.21 10.46 -1.41
CA LYS A 56 -13.16 11.48 -1.42
C LYS A 56 -12.76 11.94 -0.02
N ARG A 57 -13.72 12.10 0.89
CA ARG A 57 -13.44 12.56 2.26
C ARG A 57 -12.46 11.65 3.03
N HIS A 58 -12.32 10.39 2.62
CA HIS A 58 -11.38 9.44 3.20
C HIS A 58 -9.98 9.51 2.57
N PHE A 59 -9.84 10.23 1.45
CA PHE A 59 -8.57 10.34 0.73
C PHE A 59 -7.83 11.62 1.09
N SER A 60 -6.52 11.54 0.93
CA SER A 60 -5.59 12.64 1.12
C SER A 60 -4.42 12.42 0.16
N PHE A 61 -4.36 13.24 -0.90
CA PHE A 61 -3.31 13.22 -1.89
C PHE A 61 -2.19 14.19 -1.49
N ALA A 62 -1.26 14.53 -2.37
CA ALA A 62 -0.09 15.30 -1.98
C ALA A 62 -0.42 16.66 -1.36
N ILE A 63 -1.32 17.43 -1.97
CA ILE A 63 -1.73 18.74 -1.45
C ILE A 63 -2.47 18.58 -0.13
N GLU A 64 -3.46 17.67 -0.07
CA GLU A 64 -4.26 17.45 1.13
C GLU A 64 -3.38 16.92 2.31
N LYS A 65 -2.29 16.19 2.03
CA LYS A 65 -1.33 15.78 3.08
C LYS A 65 -0.51 16.93 3.63
N LEU A 66 -0.23 17.95 2.83
CA LEU A 66 0.39 19.18 3.33
C LEU A 66 -0.59 19.98 4.19
N GLU A 67 -1.88 20.02 3.82
CA GLU A 67 -2.93 20.60 4.64
C GLU A 67 -3.08 19.87 5.97
N GLU A 68 -3.02 18.53 5.97
CA GLU A 68 -3.02 17.73 7.21
C GLU A 68 -1.86 18.09 8.15
N LEU A 69 -0.67 18.37 7.62
CA LEU A 69 0.46 18.82 8.44
C LEU A 69 0.19 20.20 9.09
N LEU A 70 -0.48 21.11 8.37
CA LEU A 70 -0.89 22.41 8.91
C LEU A 70 -1.96 22.23 9.98
N ASP A 71 -2.98 21.43 9.73
CA ASP A 71 -4.02 21.12 10.71
C ASP A 71 -3.42 20.53 12.01
N LEU A 72 -2.52 19.55 11.87
CA LEU A 72 -1.84 18.94 13.02
C LEU A 72 -0.98 19.94 13.80
N LYS A 73 -0.28 20.85 13.10
CA LYS A 73 0.45 21.96 13.74
C LYS A 73 -0.46 22.86 14.54
N GLU A 74 -1.61 23.22 13.99
CA GLU A 74 -2.59 24.07 14.68
C GLU A 74 -3.22 23.35 15.88
N LEU A 75 -3.56 22.06 15.74
CA LEU A 75 -4.09 21.24 16.81
C LEU A 75 -3.09 21.11 17.99
N LEU A 76 -1.83 20.88 17.70
CA LEU A 76 -0.77 20.75 18.71
C LEU A 76 -0.49 22.09 19.41
N SER A 77 -0.60 23.21 18.69
CA SER A 77 -0.42 24.56 19.27
C SER A 77 -1.67 25.14 19.94
N GLY A 78 -2.79 24.42 19.93
CA GLY A 78 -4.07 24.88 20.49
C GLY A 78 -4.74 26.00 19.70
N LYS A 79 -4.36 26.18 18.43
CA LYS A 79 -4.89 27.25 17.55
C LYS A 79 -5.96 26.74 16.57
N ALA A 80 -6.09 25.42 16.43
CA ALA A 80 -7.06 24.84 15.52
C ALA A 80 -8.50 25.14 15.97
N LYS A 81 -9.38 25.31 14.99
CA LYS A 81 -10.82 25.38 15.25
C LYS A 81 -11.32 24.00 15.70
N PRO A 82 -12.24 23.94 16.70
CA PRO A 82 -12.76 22.66 17.19
C PRO A 82 -13.34 21.76 16.07
N GLU A 83 -13.95 22.37 15.06
CA GLU A 83 -14.61 21.67 13.96
C GLU A 83 -13.63 20.80 13.14
N VAL A 84 -12.35 21.17 13.07
CA VAL A 84 -11.32 20.43 12.33
C VAL A 84 -11.12 19.05 12.94
N LEU A 85 -10.96 18.99 14.26
CA LEU A 85 -10.79 17.73 14.97
C LEU A 85 -12.07 16.88 14.97
N GLU A 86 -13.22 17.52 15.20
CA GLU A 86 -14.51 16.83 15.25
C GLU A 86 -14.89 16.24 13.88
N ALA A 87 -14.66 16.96 12.79
CA ALA A 87 -14.89 16.43 11.44
C ALA A 87 -13.99 15.23 11.15
N ASN A 88 -12.70 15.28 11.57
CA ASN A 88 -11.79 14.16 11.41
C ASN A 88 -12.23 12.96 12.28
N LYS A 89 -12.63 13.16 13.53
CA LYS A 89 -13.17 12.09 14.39
C LYS A 89 -14.39 11.43 13.78
N ALA A 90 -15.35 12.23 13.31
CA ALA A 90 -16.56 11.71 12.67
C ALA A 90 -16.27 10.85 11.46
N LEU A 91 -15.23 11.20 10.69
CA LEU A 91 -14.79 10.41 9.55
C LEU A 91 -14.32 8.99 9.96
N PHE A 92 -13.63 8.86 11.09
CA PHE A 92 -13.11 7.59 11.59
C PHE A 92 -14.09 6.81 12.47
N ALA A 93 -15.21 7.40 12.83
CA ALA A 93 -16.30 6.74 13.57
C ALA A 93 -17.08 5.73 12.70
N THR A 94 -16.99 5.84 11.38
CA THR A 94 -17.66 4.96 10.42
C THR A 94 -16.66 4.21 9.55
N ALA A 95 -17.02 3.01 9.10
CA ALA A 95 -16.23 2.27 8.14
C ALA A 95 -16.18 3.03 6.80
N ARG A 96 -15.05 2.95 6.13
CA ARG A 96 -14.92 3.50 4.77
C ARG A 96 -15.84 2.75 3.81
N PRO A 97 -16.47 3.43 2.84
CA PRO A 97 -17.28 2.78 1.82
C PRO A 97 -16.50 1.64 1.15
N ASN A 98 -17.12 0.51 0.97
CA ASN A 98 -16.55 -0.70 0.35
C ASN A 98 -15.26 -1.23 1.00
N SER A 99 -14.97 -0.86 2.26
CA SER A 99 -13.78 -1.33 2.97
C SER A 99 -13.98 -2.67 3.67
N GLU A 100 -15.19 -3.17 3.70
CA GLU A 100 -15.55 -4.38 4.43
C GLU A 100 -16.11 -5.44 3.49
N ASP A 101 -15.33 -6.50 3.30
CA ASP A 101 -15.80 -7.74 2.69
C ASP A 101 -15.89 -8.79 3.79
N LYS A 102 -17.13 -9.25 4.04
CA LYS A 102 -17.39 -10.24 5.09
C LYS A 102 -16.63 -11.55 4.84
N SER A 103 -16.53 -11.99 3.60
CA SER A 103 -15.85 -13.24 3.26
C SER A 103 -14.35 -13.16 3.59
N VAL A 104 -13.72 -12.02 3.33
CA VAL A 104 -12.31 -11.76 3.68
C VAL A 104 -12.14 -11.70 5.19
N LYS A 105 -13.02 -11.00 5.90
CA LYS A 105 -12.97 -10.92 7.37
C LYS A 105 -13.13 -12.30 8.02
N ASP A 106 -14.10 -13.08 7.57
CA ASP A 106 -14.34 -14.43 8.08
C ASP A 106 -13.11 -15.33 7.82
N ARG A 107 -12.50 -15.23 6.64
CA ARG A 107 -11.26 -15.95 6.34
C ARG A 107 -10.10 -15.50 7.22
N CYS A 108 -9.92 -14.21 7.43
CA CYS A 108 -8.88 -13.69 8.33
C CYS A 108 -9.09 -14.14 9.78
N ALA A 109 -10.34 -14.16 10.26
CA ALA A 109 -10.66 -14.62 11.60
C ALA A 109 -10.48 -16.13 11.78
N ALA A 110 -10.55 -16.90 10.69
CA ALA A 110 -10.33 -18.34 10.70
C ALA A 110 -8.85 -18.76 10.64
N ILE A 111 -7.92 -17.82 10.46
CA ILE A 111 -6.48 -18.10 10.44
C ILE A 111 -6.02 -18.56 11.83
N THR A 112 -5.33 -19.68 11.86
CA THR A 112 -4.78 -20.32 13.05
C THR A 112 -3.27 -20.46 12.97
N ASP A 113 -2.61 -20.85 14.05
CA ASP A 113 -1.16 -21.08 14.05
C ASP A 113 -0.73 -22.16 13.04
N ALA A 114 -1.61 -23.11 12.71
CA ALA A 114 -1.34 -24.10 11.68
C ALA A 114 -1.17 -23.50 10.29
N ASP A 115 -1.84 -22.38 9.98
CA ASP A 115 -1.76 -21.70 8.69
C ASP A 115 -0.39 -20.99 8.49
N TYR A 116 0.33 -20.71 9.56
CA TYR A 116 1.68 -20.14 9.52
C TYR A 116 2.75 -21.22 9.34
N THR A 117 2.39 -22.49 9.41
CA THR A 117 3.34 -23.61 9.28
C THR A 117 3.36 -24.13 7.86
N ARG A 118 4.46 -23.90 7.16
CA ARG A 118 4.67 -24.43 5.82
C ARG A 118 5.27 -25.83 5.89
N LEU A 119 4.54 -26.84 5.41
CA LEU A 119 5.00 -28.22 5.32
C LEU A 119 5.38 -28.59 3.87
N PRO A 120 6.38 -29.47 3.66
CA PRO A 120 7.38 -29.94 4.66
C PRO A 120 8.16 -28.75 5.26
N VAL A 121 8.74 -28.92 6.44
CA VAL A 121 9.59 -27.89 7.09
C VAL A 121 10.80 -27.54 6.21
N PHE A 122 11.45 -26.39 6.49
CA PHE A 122 12.52 -25.86 5.61
C PHE A 122 13.63 -26.87 5.35
N GLU A 123 14.12 -27.55 6.38
CA GLU A 123 15.22 -28.49 6.29
C GLU A 123 14.94 -29.68 5.35
N GLU A 124 13.69 -30.13 5.30
CA GLU A 124 13.24 -31.17 4.38
C GLU A 124 13.10 -30.64 2.96
N ARG A 125 12.46 -29.47 2.82
CA ARG A 125 12.29 -28.81 1.51
C ARG A 125 13.62 -28.46 0.87
N GLU A 126 14.59 -27.97 1.65
CA GLU A 126 15.92 -27.62 1.16
C GLU A 126 16.62 -28.82 0.51
N LYS A 127 16.54 -29.99 1.16
CA LYS A 127 17.12 -31.23 0.63
C LYS A 127 16.47 -31.61 -0.69
N LEU A 128 15.13 -31.67 -0.73
CA LEU A 128 14.38 -31.99 -1.94
C LEU A 128 14.66 -31.00 -3.08
N GLN A 129 14.72 -29.72 -2.80
CA GLN A 129 15.01 -28.69 -3.80
C GLN A 129 16.45 -28.77 -4.32
N LYS A 130 17.44 -29.04 -3.46
CA LYS A 130 18.83 -29.24 -3.89
C LYS A 130 18.98 -30.47 -4.80
N GLU A 131 18.27 -31.54 -4.47
CA GLU A 131 18.26 -32.77 -5.27
C GLU A 131 17.59 -32.57 -6.64
N GLU A 132 16.43 -31.90 -6.66
CA GLU A 132 15.66 -31.66 -7.89
C GLU A 132 16.32 -30.63 -8.82
N PHE A 133 16.70 -29.47 -8.29
CA PHE A 133 17.18 -28.37 -9.11
C PHE A 133 18.67 -28.40 -9.39
N LYS A 134 19.47 -29.11 -8.60
CA LYS A 134 20.93 -29.24 -8.73
C LYS A 134 21.64 -27.90 -8.94
N LEU A 135 21.15 -26.86 -8.30
CA LEU A 135 21.69 -25.51 -8.39
C LEU A 135 23.08 -25.44 -7.74
N PRO A 136 23.96 -24.55 -8.21
CA PRO A 136 25.26 -24.31 -7.56
C PRO A 136 25.04 -23.69 -6.16
N LEU A 137 26.11 -23.64 -5.35
CA LEU A 137 26.04 -23.15 -3.97
C LEU A 137 25.50 -21.70 -3.88
N PHE A 138 25.87 -20.85 -4.83
CA PHE A 138 25.37 -19.47 -4.96
C PHE A 138 24.73 -19.27 -6.34
N PRO A 139 23.47 -19.71 -6.52
CA PRO A 139 22.82 -19.57 -7.79
C PRO A 139 22.51 -18.09 -8.08
N THR A 140 22.71 -17.68 -9.30
CA THR A 140 22.34 -16.37 -9.81
C THR A 140 21.07 -16.45 -10.63
N THR A 141 20.26 -15.39 -10.56
CA THR A 141 19.05 -15.26 -11.38
C THR A 141 18.90 -13.81 -11.85
N THR A 142 18.07 -13.60 -12.83
CA THR A 142 17.70 -12.24 -13.26
C THR A 142 16.81 -11.57 -12.22
N ILE A 143 16.91 -10.23 -12.10
CA ILE A 143 16.06 -9.45 -11.21
C ILE A 143 14.60 -9.40 -11.70
N GLY A 144 14.42 -9.60 -13.00
CA GLY A 144 13.11 -9.62 -13.66
C GLY A 144 13.18 -10.27 -15.03
N SER A 145 12.14 -10.10 -15.83
CA SER A 145 12.12 -10.60 -17.19
C SER A 145 13.13 -9.85 -18.08
N PHE A 146 13.74 -10.54 -19.02
CA PHE A 146 14.55 -9.89 -20.05
C PHE A 146 13.73 -8.87 -20.85
N PRO A 147 14.37 -7.79 -21.35
CA PRO A 147 13.72 -6.87 -22.28
C PRO A 147 13.15 -7.65 -23.49
N GLN A 148 11.91 -7.36 -23.82
CA GLN A 148 11.25 -7.99 -24.95
C GLN A 148 11.68 -7.28 -26.23
N SER A 149 12.30 -8.03 -27.15
CA SER A 149 12.63 -7.54 -28.49
C SER A 149 11.37 -7.27 -29.33
N ALA A 150 11.52 -6.56 -30.45
CA ALA A 150 10.42 -6.22 -31.34
C ALA A 150 9.75 -7.46 -31.94
N ASP A 151 10.52 -8.45 -32.31
CA ASP A 151 10.09 -9.73 -32.87
C ASP A 151 9.30 -10.58 -31.85
N VAL A 152 9.74 -10.66 -30.60
CA VAL A 152 8.98 -11.31 -29.52
C VAL A 152 7.63 -10.66 -29.33
N ARG A 153 7.57 -9.30 -29.34
CA ARG A 153 6.30 -8.58 -29.24
C ARG A 153 5.41 -8.81 -30.45
N ALA A 154 5.99 -8.83 -31.65
CA ALA A 154 5.26 -9.12 -32.90
C ALA A 154 4.69 -10.54 -32.89
N ASN A 155 5.48 -11.54 -32.52
CA ASN A 155 5.04 -12.92 -32.39
C ASN A 155 3.85 -13.08 -31.44
N ARG A 156 3.93 -12.47 -30.25
CA ARG A 156 2.83 -12.46 -29.28
C ARG A 156 1.58 -11.77 -29.81
N THR A 157 1.74 -10.67 -30.55
CA THR A 157 0.63 -9.92 -31.14
C THR A 157 -0.07 -10.73 -32.23
N ALA A 158 0.70 -11.39 -33.11
CA ALA A 158 0.17 -12.25 -34.16
C ALA A 158 -0.61 -13.44 -33.55
N PHE A 159 -0.09 -14.08 -32.50
CA PHE A 159 -0.83 -15.13 -31.79
C PHE A 159 -2.15 -14.61 -31.18
N LYS A 160 -2.12 -13.46 -30.49
CA LYS A 160 -3.35 -12.86 -29.91
C LYS A 160 -4.41 -12.49 -30.95
N LYS A 161 -4.00 -12.14 -32.16
CA LYS A 161 -4.90 -11.84 -33.29
C LYS A 161 -5.40 -13.09 -34.03
N GLY A 162 -4.90 -14.29 -33.68
CA GLY A 162 -5.23 -15.51 -34.37
C GLY A 162 -4.51 -15.69 -35.71
N GLU A 163 -3.48 -14.90 -35.99
CA GLU A 163 -2.65 -14.97 -37.19
C GLU A 163 -1.61 -16.11 -37.13
N LYS A 164 -1.42 -16.67 -35.92
CA LYS A 164 -0.53 -17.83 -35.65
C LYS A 164 -1.24 -18.84 -34.77
N THR A 165 -0.93 -20.13 -35.01
CA THR A 165 -1.36 -21.20 -34.10
C THR A 165 -0.55 -21.17 -32.81
N LYS A 166 -0.99 -21.95 -31.82
CA LYS A 166 -0.26 -22.13 -30.56
C LYS A 166 1.11 -22.78 -30.78
N GLU A 167 1.16 -23.76 -31.68
CA GLU A 167 2.39 -24.47 -32.05
C GLU A 167 3.41 -23.53 -32.68
N GLU A 168 2.97 -22.71 -33.64
CA GLU A 168 3.81 -21.69 -34.30
C GLU A 168 4.29 -20.60 -33.33
N TYR A 169 3.45 -20.24 -32.34
CA TYR A 169 3.83 -19.28 -31.30
C TYR A 169 4.89 -19.84 -30.35
N ILE A 170 4.78 -21.12 -29.98
CA ILE A 170 5.73 -21.78 -29.05
C ILE A 170 7.04 -22.12 -29.77
N ALA A 171 7.02 -22.42 -31.07
CA ALA A 171 8.21 -22.77 -31.85
C ALA A 171 9.11 -21.57 -32.14
N PHE A 172 8.65 -20.35 -31.90
CA PHE A 172 9.42 -19.11 -32.06
C PHE A 172 10.44 -18.94 -30.95
#